data_eb33b58d92f758ea328e3d75c4aa3fad
#
_entry.id   eb33b58d92f758ea328e3d75c4aa3fad
#
_cell.length_a   1.000
_cell.length_b   1.000
_cell.length_c   1.000
_cell.angle_alpha   90.00
_cell.angle_beta   90.00
_cell.angle_gamma   90.00
#
_symmetry.space_group_name_H-M   'P 1'
#
loop_
_entity.id
_entity.type
_entity.pdbx_description
1 polymer ?
#
loop_
_entity_poly.entity_id
_entity_poly.type
_entity_poly.pdbx_seq_one_letter_code
_entity_poly.pdbx_strand_id
1 'polypeptide(L)'
;EVDGVLTGDRLTDIRIVTPSTDRVKPPCRHARACGGCQLQHAADPFVARWKQEVVQTALAGQGLTALFRPMAISPASARRRATLSARRTKGGVLLGFHAKGSDTITEIPDCKLLHPALIAALPGLSAMVALGGSRTVELSLMVTATRGGVDVVVTGGKPLDAGFRL
;
A
#
# COMPACT_ATOMS: atom_id res chain seq x y z
N GLU A 1 -15.83 9.87 19.67
CA GLU A 1 -15.32 10.99 20.47
C GLU A 1 -13.81 10.91 20.58
N VAL A 2 -13.14 12.03 20.46
CA VAL A 2 -11.69 12.14 20.60
C VAL A 2 -11.36 13.28 21.56
N ASP A 3 -10.24 13.14 22.25
CA ASP A 3 -9.59 14.16 23.06
C ASP A 3 -8.23 14.50 22.47
N GLY A 4 -7.72 15.70 22.71
CA GLY A 4 -6.42 16.15 22.23
C GLY A 4 -6.17 17.64 22.46
N VAL A 5 -5.01 18.11 22.07
CA VAL A 5 -4.63 19.52 22.20
C VAL A 5 -4.93 20.26 20.89
N LEU A 6 -5.84 21.25 20.94
CA LEU A 6 -6.19 22.08 19.80
C LEU A 6 -5.28 23.31 19.74
N THR A 7 -4.54 23.46 18.64
CA THR A 7 -3.71 24.63 18.37
C THR A 7 -4.10 25.19 17.01
N GLY A 8 -4.84 26.30 17.01
CA GLY A 8 -5.44 26.83 15.78
C GLY A 8 -6.46 25.86 15.20
N ASP A 9 -6.24 25.40 13.97
CA ASP A 9 -7.05 24.42 13.24
C ASP A 9 -6.52 22.97 13.35
N ARG A 10 -5.47 22.76 14.13
CA ARG A 10 -4.78 21.49 14.24
C ARG A 10 -4.98 20.84 15.61
N LEU A 11 -5.46 19.59 15.60
CA LEU A 11 -5.56 18.74 16.80
C LEU A 11 -4.34 17.83 16.88
N THR A 12 -3.58 17.90 17.99
CA THR A 12 -2.42 17.06 18.30
C THR A 12 -2.69 16.20 19.53
N ASP A 13 -1.81 15.23 19.81
CA ASP A 13 -1.92 14.30 20.95
C ASP A 13 -3.28 13.59 21.03
N ILE A 14 -3.80 13.24 19.88
CA ILE A 14 -5.16 12.71 19.72
C ILE A 14 -5.31 11.38 20.46
N ARG A 15 -6.27 11.30 21.38
CA ARG A 15 -6.71 10.09 22.07
C ARG A 15 -8.16 9.78 21.68
N ILE A 16 -8.43 8.51 21.40
CA ILE A 16 -9.79 8.05 21.16
C ILE A 16 -10.42 7.72 22.52
N VAL A 17 -11.40 8.53 22.93
CA VAL A 17 -12.16 8.35 24.18
C VAL A 17 -13.25 7.32 23.94
N THR A 18 -14.10 7.55 22.95
CA THR A 18 -15.16 6.62 22.55
C THR A 18 -14.96 6.23 21.08
N PRO A 19 -14.58 4.99 20.78
CA PRO A 19 -14.43 4.56 19.39
C PRO A 19 -15.78 4.56 18.67
N SER A 20 -15.76 4.87 17.34
CA SER A 20 -16.92 4.68 16.48
C SER A 20 -17.28 3.19 16.40
N THR A 21 -18.56 2.89 16.23
CA THR A 21 -19.07 1.53 15.94
C THR A 21 -18.53 0.97 14.63
N ASP A 22 -18.14 1.85 13.69
CA ASP A 22 -17.51 1.48 12.42
C ASP A 22 -16.01 1.18 12.57
N ARG A 23 -15.42 1.33 13.78
CA ARG A 23 -14.01 1.04 13.99
C ARG A 23 -13.79 -0.45 14.20
N VAL A 24 -12.87 -1.01 13.40
CA VAL A 24 -12.47 -2.41 13.47
C VAL A 24 -10.96 -2.57 13.71
N LYS A 25 -10.56 -3.74 14.19
CA LYS A 25 -9.15 -4.11 14.27
C LYS A 25 -8.60 -4.34 12.86
N PRO A 26 -7.54 -3.65 12.43
CA PRO A 26 -6.92 -3.91 11.13
C PRO A 26 -6.53 -5.39 10.98
N PRO A 27 -6.88 -6.05 9.86
CA PRO A 27 -6.54 -7.45 9.61
C PRO A 27 -5.04 -7.66 9.33
N CYS A 28 -4.33 -6.61 8.90
CA CYS A 28 -2.91 -6.67 8.58
C CYS A 28 -2.06 -6.19 9.76
N ARG A 29 -1.08 -7.00 10.19
CA ARG A 29 -0.15 -6.61 11.27
C ARG A 29 0.72 -5.39 10.93
N HIS A 30 0.93 -5.10 9.64
CA HIS A 30 1.71 -3.95 9.16
C HIS A 30 0.89 -2.66 9.06
N ALA A 31 -0.41 -2.66 9.37
CA ALA A 31 -1.32 -1.53 9.16
C ALA A 31 -0.89 -0.23 9.88
N ARG A 32 -0.13 -0.33 10.97
CA ARG A 32 0.39 0.85 11.69
C ARG A 32 1.55 1.52 10.99
N ALA A 33 2.46 0.75 10.41
CA ALA A 33 3.69 1.25 9.77
C ALA A 33 3.52 1.43 8.26
N CYS A 34 3.00 0.42 7.56
CA CYS A 34 2.91 0.38 6.11
C CYS A 34 1.98 1.45 5.54
N GLY A 35 2.45 2.20 4.53
CA GLY A 35 1.66 3.21 3.81
C GLY A 35 0.73 2.64 2.73
N GLY A 36 0.79 1.35 2.42
CA GLY A 36 0.03 0.73 1.34
C GLY A 36 -1.50 0.68 1.57
N CYS A 37 -1.97 0.80 2.83
CA CYS A 37 -3.39 0.80 3.19
C CYS A 37 -3.66 1.82 4.30
N GLN A 38 -4.67 2.68 4.10
CA GLN A 38 -4.98 3.76 5.05
C GLN A 38 -6.22 3.48 5.90
N LEU A 39 -7.20 2.73 5.41
CA LEU A 39 -8.54 2.62 6.00
C LEU A 39 -8.84 1.25 6.65
N GLN A 40 -7.83 0.42 6.91
CA GLN A 40 -8.05 -0.90 7.50
C GLN A 40 -8.64 -0.89 8.93
N HIS A 41 -8.66 0.28 9.57
CA HIS A 41 -9.26 0.48 10.89
C HIS A 41 -10.76 0.81 10.83
N ALA A 42 -11.33 0.90 9.63
CA ALA A 42 -12.75 1.16 9.40
C ALA A 42 -13.42 -0.05 8.74
N ALA A 43 -14.67 -0.32 9.12
CA ALA A 43 -15.47 -1.42 8.57
C ALA A 43 -15.73 -1.22 7.07
N ASP A 44 -15.69 -2.30 6.29
CA ASP A 44 -15.88 -2.25 4.83
C ASP A 44 -17.18 -1.58 4.40
N PRO A 45 -18.36 -1.82 5.06
CA PRO A 45 -19.59 -1.11 4.73
C PRO A 45 -19.50 0.41 4.92
N PHE A 46 -18.82 0.85 5.99
CA PHE A 46 -18.57 2.26 6.22
C PHE A 46 -17.69 2.85 5.12
N VAL A 47 -16.57 2.19 4.80
CA VAL A 47 -15.64 2.66 3.77
C VAL A 47 -16.33 2.77 2.40
N ALA A 48 -17.21 1.80 2.08
CA ALA A 48 -17.98 1.83 0.83
C ALA A 48 -18.91 3.05 0.76
N ARG A 49 -19.72 3.27 1.81
CA ARG A 49 -20.61 4.45 1.89
C ARG A 49 -19.83 5.75 1.80
N TRP A 50 -18.82 5.90 2.64
CA TRP A 50 -17.97 7.10 2.67
C TRP A 50 -17.36 7.43 1.31
N LYS A 51 -16.80 6.46 0.61
CA LYS A 51 -16.23 6.66 -0.73
C LYS A 51 -17.30 7.11 -1.74
N GLN A 52 -18.49 6.54 -1.68
CA GLN A 52 -19.59 6.95 -2.53
C GLN A 52 -20.03 8.38 -2.22
N GLU A 53 -20.18 8.72 -0.94
CA GLU A 53 -20.54 10.06 -0.48
C GLU A 53 -19.53 11.13 -0.92
N VAL A 54 -18.22 10.82 -0.88
CA VAL A 54 -17.17 11.73 -1.39
C VAL A 54 -17.38 12.07 -2.86
N VAL A 55 -17.72 11.08 -3.69
CA VAL A 55 -17.97 11.29 -5.12
C VAL A 55 -19.28 12.06 -5.32
N GLN A 56 -20.34 11.72 -4.58
CA GLN A 56 -21.63 12.43 -4.64
C GLN A 56 -21.49 13.91 -4.27
N THR A 57 -20.77 14.20 -3.18
CA THR A 57 -20.51 15.56 -2.73
C THR A 57 -19.70 16.35 -3.75
N ALA A 58 -18.69 15.75 -4.35
CA ALA A 58 -17.88 16.38 -5.38
C ALA A 58 -18.71 16.74 -6.63
N LEU A 59 -19.60 15.85 -7.07
CA LEU A 59 -20.51 16.11 -8.19
C LEU A 59 -21.53 17.20 -7.85
N ALA A 60 -22.13 17.13 -6.66
CA ALA A 60 -23.11 18.13 -6.20
C ALA A 60 -22.48 19.53 -6.12
N GLY A 61 -21.21 19.64 -5.71
CA GLY A 61 -20.46 20.89 -5.70
C GLY A 61 -20.27 21.51 -7.10
N GLN A 62 -20.45 20.73 -8.17
CA GLN A 62 -20.45 21.18 -9.56
C GLN A 62 -21.87 21.28 -10.16
N GLY A 63 -22.90 21.18 -9.34
CA GLY A 63 -24.31 21.20 -9.79
C GLY A 63 -24.71 19.92 -10.55
N LEU A 64 -23.94 18.84 -10.46
CA LEU A 64 -24.21 17.59 -11.14
C LEU A 64 -24.88 16.57 -10.20
N THR A 65 -25.87 15.85 -10.73
CA THR A 65 -26.51 14.72 -10.08
C THR A 65 -26.33 13.47 -10.93
N ALA A 66 -26.12 12.31 -10.27
CA ALA A 66 -25.96 11.03 -10.95
C ALA A 66 -26.64 9.90 -10.17
N LEU A 67 -27.13 8.89 -10.88
CA LEU A 67 -27.56 7.64 -10.27
C LEU A 67 -26.33 6.77 -9.98
N PHE A 68 -26.19 6.35 -8.73
CA PHE A 68 -25.08 5.50 -8.30
C PHE A 68 -25.50 4.03 -8.30
N ARG A 69 -24.67 3.19 -8.88
CA ARG A 69 -24.77 1.74 -8.69
C ARG A 69 -24.12 1.37 -7.36
N PRO A 70 -24.47 0.21 -6.75
CA PRO A 70 -23.77 -0.31 -5.58
C PRO A 70 -22.26 -0.35 -5.84
N MET A 71 -21.46 0.02 -4.84
CA MET A 71 -20.02 0.03 -4.97
C MET A 71 -19.47 -1.39 -5.16
N ALA A 72 -18.70 -1.60 -6.23
CA ALA A 72 -17.95 -2.83 -6.43
C ALA A 72 -16.71 -2.83 -5.50
N ILE A 73 -16.61 -3.83 -4.64
CA ILE A 73 -15.53 -3.99 -3.67
C ILE A 73 -14.69 -5.20 -4.06
N SER A 74 -13.38 -5.01 -4.20
CA SER A 74 -12.45 -6.12 -4.40
C SER A 74 -12.17 -6.83 -3.07
N PRO A 75 -12.16 -8.17 -3.03
CA PRO A 75 -11.85 -8.91 -1.81
C PRO A 75 -10.38 -8.73 -1.38
N ALA A 76 -10.06 -9.17 -0.17
CA ALA A 76 -8.68 -9.29 0.29
C ALA A 76 -7.87 -10.17 -0.67
N SER A 77 -6.57 -9.93 -0.75
CA SER A 77 -5.64 -10.68 -1.61
C SER A 77 -5.97 -10.66 -3.11
N ALA A 78 -6.75 -9.68 -3.57
CA ALA A 78 -7.18 -9.56 -4.96
C ALA A 78 -6.31 -8.62 -5.81
N ARG A 79 -5.43 -7.82 -5.21
CA ARG A 79 -4.62 -6.84 -5.93
C ARG A 79 -3.53 -7.52 -6.75
N ARG A 80 -3.66 -7.48 -8.06
CA ARG A 80 -2.77 -8.14 -9.03
C ARG A 80 -1.62 -7.27 -9.53
N ARG A 81 -1.58 -5.98 -9.21
CA ARG A 81 -0.50 -5.06 -9.58
C ARG A 81 -0.11 -4.19 -8.39
N ALA A 82 1.19 -4.06 -8.17
CA ALA A 82 1.75 -3.17 -7.17
C ALA A 82 3.11 -2.63 -7.61
N THR A 83 3.47 -1.46 -7.10
CA THR A 83 4.84 -0.95 -7.17
C THR A 83 5.45 -1.10 -5.79
N LEU A 84 6.52 -1.88 -5.70
CA LEU A 84 7.28 -2.12 -4.49
C LEU A 84 8.56 -1.30 -4.52
N SER A 85 8.95 -0.77 -3.37
CA SER A 85 10.25 -0.16 -3.15
C SER A 85 11.25 -1.20 -2.66
N ALA A 86 12.47 -1.16 -3.17
CA ALA A 86 13.51 -2.11 -2.78
C ALA A 86 14.88 -1.45 -2.67
N ARG A 87 15.67 -1.89 -1.67
CA ARG A 87 17.04 -1.40 -1.46
C ARG A 87 17.90 -2.47 -0.81
N ARG A 88 19.17 -2.57 -1.25
CA ARG A 88 20.16 -3.38 -0.54
C ARG A 88 20.52 -2.73 0.80
N THR A 89 20.84 -3.57 1.77
CA THR A 89 21.41 -3.16 3.07
C THR A 89 22.67 -3.98 3.36
N LYS A 90 23.31 -3.72 4.49
CA LYS A 90 24.43 -4.57 4.98
C LYS A 90 23.94 -5.98 5.36
N GLY A 91 22.71 -6.09 5.85
CA GLY A 91 22.11 -7.35 6.31
C GLY A 91 21.25 -8.07 5.26
N GLY A 92 21.10 -7.54 4.02
CA GLY A 92 20.28 -8.18 3.01
C GLY A 92 19.54 -7.16 2.12
N VAL A 93 18.27 -7.40 1.84
CA VAL A 93 17.41 -6.57 1.00
C VAL A 93 16.18 -6.15 1.80
N LEU A 94 15.84 -4.89 1.75
CA LEU A 94 14.51 -4.39 2.13
C LEU A 94 13.64 -4.35 0.87
N LEU A 95 12.45 -4.96 0.92
CA LEU A 95 11.50 -5.02 -0.18
C LEU A 95 10.08 -4.89 0.37
N GLY A 96 9.33 -3.89 -0.09
CA GLY A 96 7.98 -3.67 0.41
C GLY A 96 7.37 -2.36 -0.03
N PHE A 97 6.51 -1.79 0.80
CA PHE A 97 5.94 -0.46 0.61
C PHE A 97 6.62 0.55 1.52
N HIS A 98 6.62 1.82 1.14
CA HIS A 98 7.00 2.89 2.04
C HIS A 98 6.11 2.94 3.28
N ALA A 99 6.68 3.31 4.40
CA ALA A 99 5.94 3.65 5.61
C ALA A 99 5.10 4.91 5.41
N LYS A 100 4.12 5.13 6.26
CA LYS A 100 3.24 6.32 6.18
C LYS A 100 4.06 7.59 6.34
N GLY A 101 4.02 8.47 5.32
CA GLY A 101 4.71 9.76 5.33
C GLY A 101 6.23 9.66 5.45
N SER A 102 6.84 8.58 4.96
CA SER A 102 8.28 8.32 5.09
C SER A 102 8.79 7.48 3.91
N ASP A 103 10.07 7.63 3.57
CA ASP A 103 10.78 6.81 2.58
C ASP A 103 11.33 5.50 3.17
N THR A 104 10.97 5.18 4.43
CA THR A 104 11.36 3.91 5.06
C THR A 104 10.57 2.76 4.45
N ILE A 105 11.26 1.74 3.97
CA ILE A 105 10.62 0.55 3.39
C ILE A 105 10.14 -0.36 4.51
N THR A 106 8.85 -0.68 4.50
CA THR A 106 8.21 -1.67 5.37
C THR A 106 8.09 -2.99 4.61
N GLU A 107 8.74 -4.03 5.10
CA GLU A 107 8.61 -5.39 4.53
C GLU A 107 7.21 -5.95 4.75
N ILE A 108 6.69 -6.67 3.76
CA ILE A 108 5.29 -7.10 3.70
C ILE A 108 5.13 -8.59 3.34
N PRO A 109 5.83 -9.52 4.02
CA PRO A 109 5.87 -10.93 3.64
C PRO A 109 4.51 -11.63 3.65
N ASP A 110 3.53 -11.08 4.37
CA ASP A 110 2.17 -11.61 4.55
C ASP A 110 1.08 -10.58 4.25
N CYS A 111 1.32 -9.70 3.29
CA CYS A 111 0.39 -8.64 2.90
C CYS A 111 -1.00 -9.20 2.55
N LYS A 112 -2.05 -8.64 3.19
CA LYS A 112 -3.45 -9.05 2.97
C LYS A 112 -4.10 -8.42 1.76
N LEU A 113 -3.41 -7.51 1.08
CA LEU A 113 -3.90 -6.80 -0.10
C LEU A 113 -3.48 -7.49 -1.40
N LEU A 114 -2.21 -7.91 -1.49
CA LEU A 114 -1.60 -8.44 -2.70
C LEU A 114 -2.10 -9.86 -3.03
N HIS A 115 -2.25 -10.14 -4.32
CA HIS A 115 -2.54 -11.48 -4.83
C HIS A 115 -1.45 -12.48 -4.36
N PRO A 116 -1.80 -13.72 -4.01
CA PRO A 116 -0.85 -14.72 -3.50
C PRO A 116 0.37 -14.94 -4.40
N ALA A 117 0.21 -14.88 -5.73
CA ALA A 117 1.33 -14.99 -6.66
C ALA A 117 2.38 -13.89 -6.48
N LEU A 118 1.97 -12.65 -6.12
CA LEU A 118 2.91 -11.57 -5.86
C LEU A 118 3.65 -11.79 -4.53
N ILE A 119 2.98 -12.33 -3.52
CA ILE A 119 3.62 -12.70 -2.25
C ILE A 119 4.63 -13.82 -2.47
N ALA A 120 4.27 -14.85 -3.23
CA ALA A 120 5.16 -15.97 -3.56
C ALA A 120 6.40 -15.51 -4.37
N ALA A 121 6.30 -14.42 -5.13
CA ALA A 121 7.41 -13.87 -5.90
C ALA A 121 8.41 -13.06 -5.06
N LEU A 122 8.07 -12.61 -3.84
CA LEU A 122 8.93 -11.74 -3.03
C LEU A 122 10.34 -12.30 -2.81
N PRO A 123 10.57 -13.60 -2.52
CA PRO A 123 11.93 -14.15 -2.39
C PRO A 123 12.76 -14.00 -3.67
N GLY A 124 12.19 -14.29 -4.85
CA GLY A 124 12.87 -14.13 -6.13
C GLY A 124 13.19 -12.68 -6.45
N LEU A 125 12.25 -11.77 -6.16
CA LEU A 125 12.45 -10.32 -6.29
C LEU A 125 13.58 -9.83 -5.36
N SER A 126 13.63 -10.31 -4.12
CA SER A 126 14.72 -10.02 -3.19
C SER A 126 16.07 -10.50 -3.71
N ALA A 127 16.14 -11.71 -4.27
CA ALA A 127 17.37 -12.25 -4.87
C ALA A 127 17.85 -11.37 -6.05
N MET A 128 16.92 -10.95 -6.92
CA MET A 128 17.21 -10.04 -8.02
C MET A 128 17.76 -8.69 -7.52
N VAL A 129 17.15 -8.09 -6.48
CA VAL A 129 17.62 -6.84 -5.88
C VAL A 129 18.97 -7.02 -5.20
N ALA A 130 19.26 -8.19 -4.60
CA ALA A 130 20.56 -8.48 -4.02
C ALA A 130 21.70 -8.43 -5.06
N LEU A 131 21.43 -8.83 -6.31
CA LEU A 131 22.38 -8.81 -7.42
C LEU A 131 22.51 -7.41 -8.04
N GLY A 132 21.39 -6.81 -8.46
CA GLY A 132 21.35 -5.57 -9.25
C GLY A 132 21.15 -4.29 -8.44
N GLY A 133 20.78 -4.38 -7.16
CA GLY A 133 20.46 -3.23 -6.34
C GLY A 133 21.66 -2.50 -5.76
N SER A 134 21.45 -1.25 -5.36
CA SER A 134 22.40 -0.38 -4.67
C SER A 134 22.03 -0.24 -3.18
N ARG A 135 22.99 0.18 -2.36
CA ARG A 135 22.74 0.59 -0.96
C ARG A 135 22.31 2.04 -0.83
N THR A 136 22.59 2.84 -1.83
CA THR A 136 22.34 4.30 -1.83
C THR A 136 21.16 4.69 -2.70
N VAL A 137 20.81 3.86 -3.69
CA VAL A 137 19.71 4.12 -4.62
C VAL A 137 18.61 3.09 -4.41
N GLU A 138 17.39 3.57 -4.29
CA GLU A 138 16.19 2.74 -4.22
C GLU A 138 15.77 2.29 -5.62
N LEU A 139 15.34 1.05 -5.72
CA LEU A 139 14.71 0.49 -6.89
C LEU A 139 13.18 0.54 -6.74
N SER A 140 12.50 0.84 -7.82
CA SER A 140 11.06 0.67 -7.95
C SER A 140 10.77 -0.57 -8.78
N LEU A 141 10.03 -1.52 -8.21
CA LEU A 141 9.62 -2.77 -8.85
C LEU A 141 8.12 -2.76 -9.07
N MET A 142 7.67 -2.50 -10.29
CA MET A 142 6.28 -2.69 -10.65
C MET A 142 6.06 -4.17 -10.98
N VAL A 143 5.25 -4.84 -10.18
CA VAL A 143 4.94 -6.27 -10.30
C VAL A 143 3.50 -6.48 -10.68
N THR A 144 3.23 -7.40 -11.63
CA THR A 144 1.88 -7.71 -12.10
C THR A 144 1.67 -9.22 -12.15
N ALA A 145 0.68 -9.73 -11.42
CA ALA A 145 0.27 -11.13 -11.54
C ALA A 145 -0.52 -11.32 -12.82
N THR A 146 -0.01 -12.14 -13.75
CA THR A 146 -0.62 -12.50 -15.02
C THR A 146 -1.04 -13.98 -15.01
N ARG A 147 -1.65 -14.48 -16.08
CA ARG A 147 -1.95 -15.92 -16.23
C ARG A 147 -0.68 -16.76 -16.42
N GLY A 148 0.37 -16.19 -17.02
CA GLY A 148 1.63 -16.89 -17.30
C GLY A 148 2.68 -16.75 -16.18
N GLY A 149 2.40 -15.97 -15.13
CA GLY A 149 3.36 -15.73 -14.04
C GLY A 149 3.34 -14.29 -13.54
N VAL A 150 4.42 -13.86 -12.94
CA VAL A 150 4.58 -12.47 -12.45
C VAL A 150 5.47 -11.70 -13.43
N ASP A 151 4.89 -10.67 -14.04
CA ASP A 151 5.61 -9.68 -14.83
C ASP A 151 6.26 -8.65 -13.90
N VAL A 152 7.52 -8.25 -14.21
CA VAL A 152 8.31 -7.34 -13.37
C VAL A 152 8.96 -6.26 -14.21
N VAL A 153 8.67 -5.00 -13.89
CA VAL A 153 9.37 -3.84 -14.45
C VAL A 153 10.20 -3.20 -13.35
N VAL A 154 11.50 -3.08 -13.58
CA VAL A 154 12.45 -2.47 -12.64
C VAL A 154 12.85 -1.10 -13.14
N THR A 155 12.73 -0.08 -12.29
CA THR A 155 13.21 1.27 -12.54
C THR A 155 14.20 1.69 -11.44
N GLY A 156 15.18 2.50 -11.84
CA GLY A 156 16.35 2.79 -10.99
C GLY A 156 17.39 1.68 -11.07
N GLY A 157 18.47 1.81 -10.35
CA GLY A 157 19.52 0.82 -10.31
C GLY A 157 20.68 1.07 -11.28
N LYS A 158 21.58 0.09 -11.33
CA LYS A 158 22.73 0.15 -12.20
C LYS A 158 22.34 -0.22 -13.64
N PRO A 159 22.99 0.34 -14.64
CA PRO A 159 22.86 -0.16 -16.01
C PRO A 159 23.16 -1.67 -16.05
N LEU A 160 22.41 -2.40 -16.87
CA LEU A 160 22.70 -3.81 -17.15
C LEU A 160 24.02 -3.88 -17.93
N ASP A 161 25.00 -4.56 -17.40
CA ASP A 161 26.25 -4.85 -18.08
C ASP A 161 26.22 -6.22 -18.79
N ALA A 162 27.27 -6.53 -19.55
CA ALA A 162 27.34 -7.77 -20.33
C ALA A 162 27.30 -9.05 -19.47
N GLY A 163 27.54 -8.95 -18.15
CA GLY A 163 27.45 -10.07 -17.19
C GLY A 163 26.03 -10.39 -16.75
N PHE A 164 25.05 -9.54 -17.09
CA PHE A 164 23.62 -9.71 -16.76
C PHE A 164 22.82 -10.43 -17.86
N ARG A 165 23.47 -11.16 -18.74
CA ARG A 165 22.75 -12.04 -19.68
C ARG A 165 22.30 -13.29 -18.93
N LEU A 166 20.96 -13.48 -18.87
CA LEU A 166 20.32 -14.74 -18.50
C LEU A 166 20.59 -15.80 -19.57
#